data_96e8915bef4617640e5e20116e0ec42c
#
_entry.id   96e8915bef4617640e5e20116e0ec42c
#
_cell.length_a   1.000
_cell.length_b   1.000
_cell.length_c   1.000
_cell.angle_alpha   90.00
_cell.angle_beta   90.00
_cell.angle_gamma   90.00
#
_symmetry.space_group_name_H-M   'P 1'
#
loop_
_entity.id
_entity.type
_entity.pdbx_description
1 polymer ?
#
loop_
_entity_poly.entity_id
_entity_poly.type
_entity_poly.pdbx_seq_one_letter_code
_entity_poly.pdbx_strand_id
1 'polypeptide(L)'
;YDAHSLTTKNFFARVQNQLHWAIHGETAAETIYHRADSDKENMGLTTWKDAPDGKIQRFDVVIAKNYLTKEELSSMARIVNAYLDLAELRAEEEVPMTMEDWAEQFEGILRLSKKEILTNAGSISAKIAEEHALTEFEKYRVKQDKLYQSDFDKILIGEVVDNEIDDTEDNKNNKEEL
;
A
#
# COMPACT_ATOMS: atom_id res chain seq x y z
N TYR A 1 -27.32 8.26 -4.12
CA TYR A 1 -26.01 7.90 -3.53
C TYR A 1 -25.44 9.08 -2.73
N ASP A 2 -25.36 8.94 -1.42
CA ASP A 2 -24.67 9.89 -0.55
C ASP A 2 -23.38 9.26 -0.01
N ALA A 3 -22.24 9.73 -0.52
CA ALA A 3 -20.92 9.22 -0.17
C ALA A 3 -20.54 9.39 1.31
N HIS A 4 -21.22 10.30 2.01
CA HIS A 4 -20.96 10.61 3.43
C HIS A 4 -21.94 9.92 4.40
N SER A 5 -22.97 9.25 3.88
CA SER A 5 -23.93 8.53 4.74
C SER A 5 -23.24 7.39 5.50
N LEU A 6 -23.77 7.07 6.68
CA LEU A 6 -23.29 5.95 7.49
C LEU A 6 -23.42 4.62 6.74
N THR A 7 -24.50 4.44 5.99
CA THR A 7 -24.75 3.25 5.17
C THR A 7 -23.66 3.04 4.13
N THR A 8 -23.26 4.10 3.41
CA THR A 8 -22.20 4.04 2.41
C THR A 8 -20.85 3.71 3.05
N LYS A 9 -20.50 4.34 4.16
CA LYS A 9 -19.25 4.05 4.90
C LYS A 9 -19.20 2.60 5.38
N ASN A 10 -20.31 2.09 5.94
CA ASN A 10 -20.40 0.71 6.39
C ASN A 10 -20.30 -0.29 5.23
N PHE A 11 -20.89 0.02 4.09
CA PHE A 11 -20.77 -0.78 2.88
C PHE A 11 -19.30 -0.92 2.44
N PHE A 12 -18.59 0.20 2.28
CA PHE A 12 -17.19 0.15 1.85
C PHE A 12 -16.29 -0.55 2.87
N ALA A 13 -16.52 -0.34 4.17
CA ALA A 13 -15.77 -1.05 5.21
C ALA A 13 -16.03 -2.57 5.16
N ARG A 14 -17.27 -3.00 4.96
CA ARG A 14 -17.64 -4.41 4.81
C ARG A 14 -16.97 -5.02 3.58
N VAL A 15 -17.12 -4.40 2.41
CA VAL A 15 -16.52 -4.88 1.15
C VAL A 15 -15.00 -4.96 1.27
N GLN A 16 -14.36 -3.95 1.82
CA GLN A 16 -12.91 -3.93 2.02
C GLN A 16 -12.45 -5.08 2.93
N ASN A 17 -13.10 -5.30 4.06
CA ASN A 17 -12.76 -6.38 4.98
C ASN A 17 -13.01 -7.76 4.36
N GLN A 18 -14.12 -7.95 3.64
CA GLN A 18 -14.40 -9.18 2.90
C GLN A 18 -13.33 -9.47 1.86
N LEU A 19 -12.89 -8.44 1.13
CA LEU A 19 -11.87 -8.57 0.10
C LEU A 19 -10.52 -8.99 0.69
N HIS A 20 -10.06 -8.33 1.75
CA HIS A 20 -8.83 -8.70 2.46
C HIS A 20 -8.90 -10.14 2.98
N TRP A 21 -10.00 -10.48 3.67
CA TRP A 21 -10.22 -11.83 4.19
C TRP A 21 -10.17 -12.89 3.09
N ALA A 22 -10.84 -12.66 1.98
CA ALA A 22 -10.87 -13.58 0.84
C ALA A 22 -9.49 -13.81 0.20
N ILE A 23 -8.56 -12.86 0.33
CA ILE A 23 -7.23 -12.94 -0.27
C ILE A 23 -6.24 -13.63 0.64
N HIS A 24 -6.17 -13.27 1.92
CA HIS A 24 -5.11 -13.71 2.83
C HIS A 24 -5.58 -14.05 4.26
N GLY A 25 -6.90 -14.08 4.53
CA GLY A 25 -7.45 -14.53 5.81
C GLY A 25 -7.33 -13.52 6.96
N GLU A 26 -7.13 -12.24 6.65
CA GLU A 26 -7.09 -11.15 7.63
C GLU A 26 -8.00 -10.00 7.18
N THR A 27 -8.54 -9.24 8.12
CA THR A 27 -9.18 -7.96 7.80
C THR A 27 -8.13 -6.89 7.48
N ALA A 28 -8.54 -5.76 6.94
CA ALA A 28 -7.62 -4.65 6.68
C ALA A 28 -6.88 -4.18 7.94
N ALA A 29 -7.59 -4.12 9.08
CA ALA A 29 -6.99 -3.74 10.36
C ALA A 29 -5.98 -4.78 10.86
N GLU A 30 -6.30 -6.06 10.76
CA GLU A 30 -5.40 -7.15 11.13
C GLU A 30 -4.13 -7.16 10.26
N THR A 31 -4.27 -6.92 8.96
CA THR A 31 -3.13 -6.80 8.03
C THR A 31 -2.16 -5.70 8.46
N ILE A 32 -2.67 -4.51 8.77
CA ILE A 32 -1.84 -3.40 9.26
C ILE A 32 -1.16 -3.80 10.56
N TYR A 33 -1.93 -4.31 11.52
CA TYR A 33 -1.44 -4.64 12.86
C TYR A 33 -0.33 -5.71 12.86
N HIS A 34 -0.47 -6.75 12.03
CA HIS A 34 0.49 -7.85 11.99
C HIS A 34 1.71 -7.58 11.11
N ARG A 35 1.59 -6.68 10.12
CA ARG A 35 2.65 -6.46 9.12
C ARG A 35 3.47 -5.21 9.39
N ALA A 36 2.90 -4.18 10.03
CA ALA A 36 3.62 -2.98 10.42
C ALA A 36 4.65 -3.28 11.51
N ASP A 37 5.93 -3.13 11.19
CA ASP A 37 7.04 -3.47 12.08
C ASP A 37 8.25 -2.62 11.72
N SER A 38 8.68 -1.77 12.64
CA SER A 38 9.80 -0.84 12.46
C SER A 38 11.15 -1.53 12.23
N ASP A 39 11.26 -2.84 12.53
CA ASP A 39 12.50 -3.59 12.34
C ASP A 39 12.55 -4.29 10.97
N LYS A 40 11.44 -4.32 10.24
CA LYS A 40 11.40 -4.83 8.86
C LYS A 40 11.85 -3.77 7.86
N GLU A 41 12.34 -4.23 6.72
CA GLU A 41 12.59 -3.40 5.56
C GLU A 41 11.32 -2.64 5.18
N ASN A 42 11.46 -1.34 4.92
CA ASN A 42 10.35 -0.45 4.61
C ASN A 42 9.18 -0.53 5.62
N MET A 43 9.49 -0.86 6.87
CA MET A 43 8.48 -1.02 7.92
C MET A 43 7.42 -2.11 7.61
N GLY A 44 7.75 -3.07 6.72
CA GLY A 44 6.85 -4.09 6.22
C GLY A 44 5.95 -3.66 5.06
N LEU A 45 6.04 -2.41 4.58
CA LEU A 45 5.33 -1.95 3.40
C LEU A 45 5.97 -2.52 2.12
N THR A 46 5.14 -2.88 1.17
CA THR A 46 5.54 -3.30 -0.18
C THR A 46 5.44 -2.16 -1.19
N THR A 47 4.62 -1.15 -0.87
CA THR A 47 4.47 0.08 -1.66
C THR A 47 4.04 1.25 -0.76
N TRP A 48 4.30 2.47 -1.20
CA TRP A 48 3.86 3.72 -0.58
C TRP A 48 3.78 4.81 -1.66
N LYS A 49 3.30 6.00 -1.32
CA LYS A 49 3.03 7.06 -2.31
C LYS A 49 4.23 7.39 -3.18
N ASP A 50 5.40 7.54 -2.57
CA ASP A 50 6.63 7.98 -3.24
C ASP A 50 7.64 6.81 -3.43
N ALA A 51 7.16 5.56 -3.45
CA ALA A 51 7.97 4.36 -3.66
C ALA A 51 8.58 4.33 -5.07
N PRO A 52 9.76 3.69 -5.26
CA PRO A 52 10.58 3.04 -4.23
C PRO A 52 11.54 3.99 -3.50
N ASP A 53 11.88 5.14 -4.07
CA ASP A 53 13.01 5.98 -3.65
C ASP A 53 12.62 7.05 -2.62
N GLY A 54 11.35 7.41 -2.52
CA GLY A 54 10.85 8.43 -1.61
C GLY A 54 10.61 7.90 -0.20
N LYS A 55 10.54 8.83 0.77
CA LYS A 55 10.28 8.48 2.17
C LYS A 55 8.85 7.97 2.37
N ILE A 56 8.73 6.93 3.21
CA ILE A 56 7.44 6.50 3.76
C ILE A 56 6.89 7.62 4.64
N GLN A 57 5.62 7.93 4.48
CA GLN A 57 4.92 8.98 5.21
C GLN A 57 3.89 8.40 6.18
N ARG A 58 3.48 9.22 7.16
CA ARG A 58 2.51 8.84 8.18
C ARG A 58 1.18 8.31 7.61
N PHE A 59 0.72 8.85 6.48
CA PHE A 59 -0.52 8.40 5.83
C PHE A 59 -0.35 7.07 5.09
N ASP A 60 0.87 6.69 4.69
CA ASP A 60 1.11 5.42 3.99
C ASP A 60 0.91 4.22 4.90
N VAL A 61 1.34 4.34 6.16
CA VAL A 61 1.38 3.21 7.11
C VAL A 61 0.02 2.77 7.64
N VAL A 62 -1.02 3.56 7.42
CA VAL A 62 -2.39 3.26 7.82
C VAL A 62 -3.24 2.68 6.67
N ILE A 63 -2.63 2.38 5.53
CA ILE A 63 -3.29 1.84 4.35
C ILE A 63 -2.95 0.36 4.20
N ALA A 64 -3.90 -0.53 4.47
CA ALA A 64 -3.70 -1.98 4.47
C ALA A 64 -3.11 -2.52 3.17
N LYS A 65 -3.56 -2.03 2.00
CA LYS A 65 -3.05 -2.49 0.69
C LYS A 65 -1.55 -2.24 0.51
N ASN A 66 -0.98 -1.28 1.22
CA ASN A 66 0.45 -0.98 1.13
C ASN A 66 1.34 -2.07 1.72
N TYR A 67 0.76 -3.00 2.49
CA TYR A 67 1.43 -4.16 3.08
C TYR A 67 1.23 -5.46 2.28
N LEU A 68 0.47 -5.43 1.18
CA LEU A 68 0.16 -6.63 0.41
C LEU A 68 1.27 -6.98 -0.57
N THR A 69 1.51 -8.28 -0.76
CA THR A 69 2.44 -8.77 -1.79
C THR A 69 1.88 -8.53 -3.18
N LYS A 70 2.72 -8.70 -4.21
CA LYS A 70 2.29 -8.58 -5.62
C LYS A 70 1.20 -9.60 -5.97
N GLU A 71 1.32 -10.82 -5.44
CA GLU A 71 0.37 -11.91 -5.65
C GLU A 71 -0.98 -11.59 -4.99
N GLU A 72 -0.96 -11.09 -3.76
CA GLU A 72 -2.16 -10.64 -3.04
C GLU A 72 -2.85 -9.49 -3.79
N LEU A 73 -2.10 -8.47 -4.21
CA LEU A 73 -2.60 -7.35 -5.00
C LEU A 73 -3.18 -7.80 -6.35
N SER A 74 -2.52 -8.71 -7.05
CA SER A 74 -3.01 -9.27 -8.32
C SER A 74 -4.32 -10.03 -8.13
N SER A 75 -4.41 -10.84 -7.08
CA SER A 75 -5.63 -11.58 -6.75
C SER A 75 -6.77 -10.63 -6.37
N MET A 76 -6.48 -9.60 -5.59
CA MET A 76 -7.43 -8.54 -5.22
C MET A 76 -7.97 -7.81 -6.46
N ALA A 77 -7.08 -7.39 -7.36
CA ALA A 77 -7.46 -6.70 -8.59
C ALA A 77 -8.40 -7.54 -9.47
N ARG A 78 -8.16 -8.85 -9.58
CA ARG A 78 -9.03 -9.75 -10.36
C ARG A 78 -10.44 -9.84 -9.79
N ILE A 79 -10.58 -9.91 -8.48
CA ILE A 79 -11.91 -9.95 -7.82
C ILE A 79 -12.62 -8.61 -8.01
N VAL A 80 -11.91 -7.50 -7.83
CA VAL A 80 -12.47 -6.16 -8.03
C VAL A 80 -12.93 -5.95 -9.47
N ASN A 81 -12.12 -6.36 -10.46
CA ASN A 81 -12.50 -6.24 -11.87
C ASN A 81 -13.74 -7.07 -12.20
N ALA A 82 -13.81 -8.32 -11.74
CA ALA A 82 -15.01 -9.16 -11.93
C ALA A 82 -16.27 -8.54 -11.31
N TYR A 83 -16.13 -7.88 -10.16
CA TYR A 83 -17.22 -7.16 -9.52
C TYR A 83 -17.64 -5.91 -10.30
N LEU A 84 -16.69 -5.15 -10.83
CA LEU A 84 -16.96 -3.96 -11.63
C LEU A 84 -17.62 -4.32 -12.96
N ASP A 85 -17.17 -5.39 -13.64
CA ASP A 85 -17.80 -5.90 -14.87
C ASP A 85 -19.27 -6.28 -14.62
N LEU A 86 -19.57 -6.92 -13.49
CA LEU A 86 -20.95 -7.22 -13.11
C LEU A 86 -21.76 -5.94 -12.79
N ALA A 87 -21.12 -4.96 -12.14
CA ALA A 87 -21.77 -3.68 -11.84
C ALA A 87 -22.13 -2.92 -13.13
N GLU A 88 -21.24 -2.93 -14.12
CA GLU A 88 -21.49 -2.33 -15.44
C GLU A 88 -22.66 -3.01 -16.15
N LEU A 89 -22.69 -4.35 -16.18
CA LEU A 89 -23.79 -5.10 -16.75
C LEU A 89 -25.14 -4.75 -16.10
N ARG A 90 -25.19 -4.63 -14.76
CA ARG A 90 -26.40 -4.24 -14.04
C ARG A 90 -26.84 -2.81 -14.36
N ALA A 91 -25.88 -1.92 -14.55
CA ALA A 91 -26.16 -0.55 -14.96
C ALA A 91 -26.75 -0.46 -16.38
N GLU A 92 -26.21 -1.25 -17.32
CA GLU A 92 -26.73 -1.36 -18.69
C GLU A 92 -28.14 -1.93 -18.75
N GLU A 93 -28.45 -2.89 -17.86
CA GLU A 93 -29.79 -3.48 -17.73
C GLU A 93 -30.78 -2.56 -16.96
N GLU A 94 -30.34 -1.38 -16.50
CA GLU A 94 -31.11 -0.43 -15.68
C GLU A 94 -31.72 -1.05 -14.42
N VAL A 95 -31.06 -2.07 -13.83
CA VAL A 95 -31.52 -2.74 -12.60
C VAL A 95 -31.23 -1.85 -11.39
N PRO A 96 -32.26 -1.36 -10.68
CA PRO A 96 -32.02 -0.58 -9.47
C PRO A 96 -31.41 -1.45 -8.38
N MET A 97 -30.34 -0.98 -7.76
CA MET A 97 -29.57 -1.69 -6.74
C MET A 97 -29.38 -0.80 -5.50
N THR A 98 -29.67 -1.36 -4.34
CA THR A 98 -29.33 -0.76 -3.04
C THR A 98 -27.88 -1.08 -2.65
N MET A 99 -27.36 -0.42 -1.62
CA MET A 99 -26.02 -0.76 -1.06
C MET A 99 -25.97 -2.18 -0.51
N GLU A 100 -27.08 -2.70 0.02
CA GLU A 100 -27.16 -4.07 0.51
C GLU A 100 -27.13 -5.07 -0.65
N ASP A 101 -27.89 -4.83 -1.73
CA ASP A 101 -27.84 -5.65 -2.94
C ASP A 101 -26.41 -5.73 -3.51
N TRP A 102 -25.67 -4.61 -3.50
CA TRP A 102 -24.28 -4.57 -3.93
C TRP A 102 -23.36 -5.38 -3.01
N ALA A 103 -23.59 -5.36 -1.69
CA ALA A 103 -22.82 -6.17 -0.74
C ALA A 103 -23.08 -7.66 -0.95
N GLU A 104 -24.33 -8.07 -1.16
CA GLU A 104 -24.71 -9.47 -1.43
C GLU A 104 -24.15 -9.97 -2.76
N GLN A 105 -24.17 -9.14 -3.79
CA GLN A 105 -23.55 -9.46 -5.09
C GLN A 105 -22.03 -9.68 -4.95
N PHE A 106 -21.35 -8.86 -4.17
CA PHE A 106 -19.93 -9.02 -3.90
C PHE A 106 -19.62 -10.35 -3.20
N GLU A 107 -20.39 -10.70 -2.16
CA GLU A 107 -20.26 -11.99 -1.49
C GLU A 107 -20.55 -13.16 -2.44
N GLY A 108 -21.51 -13.00 -3.36
CA GLY A 108 -21.80 -13.97 -4.42
C GLY A 108 -20.57 -14.26 -5.29
N ILE A 109 -19.84 -13.23 -5.71
CA ILE A 109 -18.59 -13.37 -6.48
C ILE A 109 -17.52 -14.09 -5.67
N LEU A 110 -17.35 -13.76 -4.39
CA LEU A 110 -16.39 -14.44 -3.51
C LEU A 110 -16.72 -15.93 -3.38
N ARG A 111 -17.99 -16.29 -3.20
CA ARG A 111 -18.46 -17.69 -3.13
C ARG A 111 -18.19 -18.45 -4.43
N LEU A 112 -18.51 -17.85 -5.60
CA LEU A 112 -18.22 -18.42 -6.91
C LEU A 112 -16.71 -18.66 -7.10
N SER A 113 -15.89 -17.77 -6.56
CA SER A 113 -14.42 -17.87 -6.58
C SER A 113 -13.87 -18.86 -5.52
N LYS A 114 -14.75 -19.59 -4.81
CA LYS A 114 -14.41 -20.50 -3.69
C LYS A 114 -13.58 -19.82 -2.59
N LYS A 115 -13.86 -18.54 -2.33
CA LYS A 115 -13.26 -17.79 -1.24
C LYS A 115 -14.12 -17.87 0.00
N GLU A 116 -13.47 -17.83 1.15
CA GLU A 116 -14.17 -17.76 2.43
C GLU A 116 -14.77 -16.37 2.66
N ILE A 117 -15.95 -16.37 3.30
CA ILE A 117 -16.66 -15.15 3.66
C ILE A 117 -16.36 -14.80 5.11
N LEU A 118 -15.99 -13.57 5.36
CA LEU A 118 -15.80 -13.06 6.72
C LEU A 118 -17.17 -12.99 7.44
N THR A 119 -17.30 -13.67 8.56
CA THR A 119 -18.54 -13.75 9.34
C THR A 119 -18.56 -12.88 10.60
N ASN A 120 -17.45 -12.19 10.88
CA ASN A 120 -17.29 -11.33 12.06
C ASN A 120 -16.57 -10.02 11.69
N ALA A 121 -16.31 -9.17 12.68
CA ALA A 121 -15.65 -7.88 12.47
C ALA A 121 -14.11 -7.93 12.46
N GLY A 122 -13.53 -9.12 12.60
CA GLY A 122 -12.11 -9.30 12.87
C GLY A 122 -11.77 -9.15 14.36
N SER A 123 -10.53 -9.46 14.70
CA SER A 123 -10.01 -9.44 16.09
C SER A 123 -9.39 -8.09 16.48
N ILE A 124 -8.98 -7.30 15.49
CA ILE A 124 -8.31 -6.00 15.67
C ILE A 124 -9.21 -4.88 15.13
N SER A 125 -9.46 -3.86 15.95
CA SER A 125 -10.19 -2.68 15.50
C SER A 125 -9.30 -1.76 14.65
N ALA A 126 -9.92 -0.97 13.76
CA ALA A 126 -9.21 -0.01 12.92
C ALA A 126 -8.37 0.98 13.77
N LYS A 127 -8.90 1.41 14.91
CA LYS A 127 -8.20 2.32 15.83
C LYS A 127 -6.94 1.69 16.42
N ILE A 128 -7.01 0.44 16.89
CA ILE A 128 -5.85 -0.29 17.44
C ILE A 128 -4.79 -0.48 16.35
N ALA A 129 -5.19 -0.85 15.14
CA ALA A 129 -4.27 -1.02 14.02
C ALA A 129 -3.57 0.30 13.64
N GLU A 130 -4.31 1.39 13.57
CA GLU A 130 -3.77 2.73 13.30
C GLU A 130 -2.77 3.17 14.38
N GLU A 131 -3.12 3.06 15.65
CA GLU A 131 -2.25 3.42 16.78
C GLU A 131 -0.95 2.60 16.76
N HIS A 132 -1.04 1.29 16.47
CA HIS A 132 0.12 0.43 16.33
C HIS A 132 1.00 0.86 15.17
N ALA A 133 0.45 1.02 13.96
CA ALA A 133 1.20 1.43 12.77
C ALA A 133 1.90 2.78 12.95
N LEU A 134 1.23 3.74 13.57
CA LEU A 134 1.82 5.04 13.86
C LEU A 134 2.94 4.96 14.90
N THR A 135 2.80 4.09 15.89
CA THR A 135 3.87 3.84 16.89
C THR A 135 5.11 3.23 16.22
N GLU A 136 4.92 2.23 15.37
CA GLU A 136 6.01 1.63 14.59
C GLU A 136 6.63 2.63 13.61
N PHE A 137 5.83 3.49 12.99
CA PHE A 137 6.31 4.55 12.10
C PHE A 137 7.23 5.56 12.82
N GLU A 138 6.89 6.00 14.03
CA GLU A 138 7.74 6.93 14.77
C GLU A 138 9.13 6.33 15.08
N LYS A 139 9.22 5.02 15.34
CA LYS A 139 10.48 4.31 15.49
C LYS A 139 11.24 4.21 14.16
N TYR A 140 10.53 3.84 13.08
CA TYR A 140 11.10 3.66 11.75
C TYR A 140 11.58 4.98 11.15
N ARG A 141 10.87 6.09 11.36
CA ARG A 141 11.21 7.42 10.87
C ARG A 141 12.63 7.82 11.25
N VAL A 142 13.06 7.55 12.47
CA VAL A 142 14.42 7.84 12.93
C VAL A 142 15.48 7.08 12.12
N LYS A 143 15.19 5.82 11.75
CA LYS A 143 16.05 4.99 10.90
C LYS A 143 16.07 5.52 9.48
N GLN A 144 14.89 5.80 8.93
CA GLN A 144 14.69 6.31 7.57
C GLN A 144 15.40 7.64 7.35
N ASP A 145 15.31 8.59 8.31
CA ASP A 145 15.94 9.90 8.20
C ASP A 145 17.46 9.83 8.16
N LYS A 146 18.07 8.79 8.73
CA LYS A 146 19.52 8.56 8.67
C LYS A 146 19.97 7.95 7.35
N LEU A 147 19.10 7.19 6.69
CA LEU A 147 19.43 6.45 5.46
C LEU A 147 19.02 7.19 4.19
N TYR A 148 18.10 8.14 4.32
CA TYR A 148 17.57 8.86 3.17
C TYR A 148 18.58 9.84 2.61
N GLN A 149 18.92 9.65 1.33
CA GLN A 149 19.62 10.63 0.53
C GLN A 149 18.63 11.32 -0.41
N SER A 150 18.57 12.64 -0.33
CA SER A 150 17.76 13.42 -1.28
C SER A 150 18.37 13.36 -2.68
N ASP A 151 17.58 13.63 -3.73
CA ASP A 151 18.11 13.70 -5.09
C ASP A 151 19.16 14.81 -5.23
N PHE A 152 19.04 15.86 -4.43
CA PHE A 152 20.03 16.91 -4.34
C PHE A 152 21.38 16.40 -3.77
N ASP A 153 21.35 15.58 -2.71
CA ASP A 153 22.55 14.98 -2.14
C ASP A 153 23.22 14.02 -3.13
N LYS A 154 22.43 13.28 -3.92
CA LYS A 154 22.96 12.38 -4.97
C LYS A 154 23.68 13.16 -6.07
N ILE A 155 23.13 14.31 -6.49
CA ILE A 155 23.74 15.19 -7.48
C ILE A 155 25.05 15.76 -6.96
N LEU A 156 25.11 16.24 -5.71
CA LEU A 156 26.31 16.77 -5.10
C LEU A 156 27.43 15.73 -5.01
N ILE A 157 27.11 14.48 -4.68
CA ILE A 157 28.09 13.39 -4.65
C ILE A 157 28.61 13.07 -6.06
N GLY A 158 27.75 13.10 -7.09
CA GLY A 158 28.12 12.91 -8.48
C GLY A 158 29.07 14.01 -9.00
N GLU A 159 28.74 15.26 -8.71
CA GLU A 159 29.62 16.39 -9.08
C GLU A 159 31.01 16.35 -8.41
N VAL A 160 31.07 15.89 -7.16
CA VAL A 160 32.34 15.72 -6.45
C VAL A 160 33.19 14.62 -7.09
N VAL A 161 32.60 13.53 -7.53
CA VAL A 161 33.31 12.42 -8.18
C VAL A 161 33.84 12.84 -9.55
N ASP A 162 33.06 13.59 -10.33
CA ASP A 162 33.49 14.07 -11.65
C ASP A 162 34.65 15.09 -11.54
N ASN A 163 34.64 15.97 -10.53
CA ASN A 163 35.72 16.93 -10.28
C ASN A 163 37.02 16.26 -9.79
N GLU A 164 36.94 15.18 -9.01
CA GLU A 164 38.12 14.44 -8.56
C GLU A 164 38.79 13.65 -9.71
N ILE A 165 38.02 13.23 -10.72
CA ILE A 165 38.55 12.51 -11.89
C ILE A 165 39.28 13.48 -12.84
N ASP A 166 38.78 14.70 -13.01
CA ASP A 166 39.40 15.71 -13.90
C ASP A 166 40.73 16.21 -13.36
N ASP A 167 40.84 16.42 -12.04
CA ASP A 167 42.10 16.86 -11.39
C ASP A 167 43.22 15.78 -11.41
N THR A 168 42.87 14.49 -11.65
CA THR A 168 43.86 13.41 -11.72
C THR A 168 44.39 13.16 -13.12
N GLU A 169 43.70 13.58 -14.17
CA GLU A 169 44.18 13.47 -15.56
C GLU A 169 45.15 14.59 -15.95
N ASP A 170 44.92 15.82 -15.48
CA ASP A 170 45.81 16.94 -15.75
C ASP A 170 47.20 16.80 -15.10
N ASN A 171 47.33 15.99 -14.04
CA ASN A 171 48.61 15.79 -13.34
C ASN A 171 49.49 14.69 -13.94
N LYS A 172 49.01 13.93 -14.94
CA LYS A 172 49.78 12.90 -15.64
C LYS A 172 50.46 13.43 -16.91
N ASN A 173 49.93 14.47 -17.55
CA ASN A 173 50.47 15.01 -18.80
C ASN A 173 51.64 15.98 -18.61
N ASN A 174 51.93 16.42 -17.39
CA ASN A 174 53.02 17.37 -17.10
C ASN A 174 54.34 16.72 -16.64
N LYS A 175 54.52 15.38 -16.75
CA LYS A 175 55.75 14.67 -16.35
C LYS A 175 56.51 13.99 -17.49
N GLU A 176 56.08 14.16 -18.74
CA GLU A 176 56.81 13.57 -19.89
C GLU A 176 57.52 14.59 -20.82
N GLU A 177 57.61 15.88 -20.44
CA GLU A 177 58.44 16.86 -21.16
C GLU A 177 59.43 17.50 -20.19
N LEU A 178 60.52 16.73 -19.83
CA LEU A 178 61.84 17.25 -19.40
C LEU A 178 62.90 16.20 -19.61
#